data_68b9013a777d69f9b8cc977c9bfc810f
#
_entry.id   68b9013a777d69f9b8cc977c9bfc810f
#
_cell.length_a   1.000
_cell.length_b   1.000
_cell.length_c   1.000
_cell.angle_alpha   90.00
_cell.angle_beta   90.00
_cell.angle_gamma   90.00
#
_symmetry.space_group_name_H-M   'P 1'
#
loop_
_entity.id
_entity.type
_entity.pdbx_description
1 polymer ?
#
loop_
_entity_poly.entity_id
_entity_poly.type
_entity_poly.pdbx_seq_one_letter_code
_entity_poly.pdbx_strand_id
1 'polypeptide(L)'
;MAEVSLTLENFWTLREQLPLVDARSEGEFAQSHIPGAINIPILNNAERIQVGTLYKQAGPEKATLKGFELVGPRFHLIQREALRNFPNKKVILYCWRGGMRSQILSWLLTQVGFEVYRLAGGYKTYRTFTFNEVRKPYPLLVLGGKTGTAKTVLLQKLKERGEQVVDLEGLANHKGSSFGAIGLPAQPTVEQFENLLAEQLRVMHPHQAIWVENESRRIGRIILPDPFYLQLTQ
;
A
#
# COMPACT_ATOMS: atom_id res chain seq x y z
N MET A 1 -26.03 -0.01 -11.51
CA MET A 1 -24.99 1.04 -11.46
C MET A 1 -23.69 0.45 -11.99
N ALA A 2 -22.87 1.23 -12.68
CA ALA A 2 -21.75 0.69 -13.45
C ALA A 2 -20.50 0.52 -12.58
N GLU A 3 -19.89 -0.65 -12.69
CA GLU A 3 -18.50 -0.86 -12.28
C GLU A 3 -17.59 -0.15 -13.30
N VAL A 4 -16.64 0.64 -12.81
CA VAL A 4 -15.65 1.34 -13.64
C VAL A 4 -14.27 0.76 -13.41
N SER A 5 -13.58 0.37 -14.48
CA SER A 5 -12.18 -0.04 -14.40
C SER A 5 -11.26 1.18 -14.50
N LEU A 6 -10.38 1.37 -13.52
CA LEU A 6 -9.42 2.48 -13.47
C LEU A 6 -8.05 2.06 -13.99
N THR A 7 -7.48 2.87 -14.85
CA THR A 7 -6.03 2.87 -15.07
C THR A 7 -5.29 3.37 -13.83
N LEU A 8 -3.99 3.14 -13.73
CA LEU A 8 -3.21 3.65 -12.61
C LEU A 8 -3.18 5.19 -12.55
N GLU A 9 -3.22 5.85 -13.70
CA GLU A 9 -3.29 7.31 -13.81
C GLU A 9 -4.59 7.87 -13.21
N ASN A 10 -5.73 7.34 -13.63
CA ASN A 10 -7.03 7.73 -13.08
C ASN A 10 -7.20 7.35 -11.61
N PHE A 11 -6.54 6.28 -11.17
CA PHE A 11 -6.49 5.87 -9.77
C PHE A 11 -5.90 6.96 -8.89
N TRP A 12 -4.79 7.58 -9.28
CA TRP A 12 -4.16 8.63 -8.49
C TRP A 12 -5.07 9.85 -8.30
N THR A 13 -5.77 10.25 -9.34
CA THR A 13 -6.72 11.38 -9.29
C THR A 13 -7.90 11.10 -8.35
N LEU A 14 -8.48 9.91 -8.44
CA LEU A 14 -9.65 9.54 -7.63
C LEU A 14 -9.30 9.19 -6.19
N ARG A 15 -8.09 8.69 -5.93
CA ARG A 15 -7.64 8.27 -4.61
C ARG A 15 -7.64 9.38 -3.56
N GLU A 16 -7.42 10.62 -3.97
CA GLU A 16 -7.46 11.78 -3.06
C GLU A 16 -8.88 12.10 -2.56
N GLN A 17 -9.89 11.58 -3.24
CA GLN A 17 -11.29 11.88 -2.99
C GLN A 17 -12.08 10.68 -2.46
N LEU A 18 -11.64 9.47 -2.74
CA LEU A 18 -12.39 8.26 -2.45
C LEU A 18 -11.59 7.29 -1.56
N PRO A 19 -12.26 6.61 -0.62
CA PRO A 19 -11.66 5.57 0.19
C PRO A 19 -11.23 4.38 -0.67
N LEU A 20 -10.14 3.73 -0.24
CA LEU A 20 -9.53 2.61 -0.93
C LEU A 20 -9.77 1.32 -0.16
N VAL A 21 -10.23 0.29 -0.84
CA VAL A 21 -10.56 -1.02 -0.26
C VAL A 21 -9.69 -2.12 -0.86
N ASP A 22 -9.08 -2.90 0.02
CA ASP A 22 -8.33 -4.11 -0.34
C ASP A 22 -9.16 -5.36 -0.10
N ALA A 23 -9.50 -6.09 -1.16
CA ALA A 23 -10.28 -7.33 -1.12
C ALA A 23 -9.43 -8.58 -0.86
N ARG A 24 -8.12 -8.45 -0.61
CA ARG A 24 -7.22 -9.57 -0.31
C ARG A 24 -7.43 -10.06 1.12
N SER A 25 -6.87 -11.24 1.42
CA SER A 25 -6.94 -11.78 2.78
C SER A 25 -6.15 -10.91 3.77
N GLU A 26 -6.44 -11.06 5.06
CA GLU A 26 -5.84 -10.28 6.15
C GLU A 26 -4.31 -10.44 6.18
N GLY A 27 -3.81 -11.64 5.89
CA GLY A 27 -2.37 -11.91 5.84
C GLY A 27 -1.68 -11.25 4.64
N GLU A 28 -2.34 -11.21 3.47
CA GLU A 28 -1.84 -10.47 2.31
C GLU A 28 -1.80 -8.97 2.61
N PHE A 29 -2.83 -8.44 3.26
CA PHE A 29 -2.92 -7.05 3.68
C PHE A 29 -1.87 -6.69 4.73
N ALA A 30 -1.73 -7.51 5.76
CA ALA A 30 -0.75 -7.30 6.82
C ALA A 30 0.70 -7.36 6.31
N GLN A 31 0.97 -8.20 5.31
CA GLN A 31 2.27 -8.28 4.64
C GLN A 31 2.62 -6.96 3.96
N SER A 32 1.70 -6.45 3.16
CA SER A 32 1.83 -5.14 2.50
C SER A 32 0.54 -4.77 1.77
N HIS A 33 0.25 -3.48 1.66
CA HIS A 33 -0.95 -2.96 0.99
C HIS A 33 -0.68 -1.58 0.39
N ILE A 34 -1.60 -1.09 -0.41
CA ILE A 34 -1.55 0.31 -0.86
C ILE A 34 -1.81 1.19 0.36
N PRO A 35 -0.91 2.11 0.74
CA PRO A 35 -1.07 2.94 1.93
C PRO A 35 -2.44 3.61 2.01
N GLY A 36 -3.07 3.63 3.18
CA GLY A 36 -4.41 4.19 3.39
C GLY A 36 -5.58 3.28 2.97
N ALA A 37 -5.32 2.05 2.47
CA ALA A 37 -6.38 1.11 2.18
C ALA A 37 -7.01 0.53 3.46
N ILE A 38 -8.31 0.25 3.40
CA ILE A 38 -9.05 -0.51 4.41
C ILE A 38 -9.25 -1.94 3.89
N ASN A 39 -8.96 -2.95 4.71
CA ASN A 39 -9.13 -4.33 4.31
C ASN A 39 -10.56 -4.81 4.52
N ILE A 40 -11.22 -5.25 3.46
CA ILE A 40 -12.49 -5.98 3.49
C ILE A 40 -12.29 -7.28 2.70
N PRO A 41 -11.81 -8.34 3.34
CA PRO A 41 -11.41 -9.56 2.66
C PRO A 41 -12.64 -10.35 2.17
N ILE A 42 -12.61 -10.73 0.90
CA ILE A 42 -13.58 -11.70 0.35
C ILE A 42 -13.30 -13.10 0.89
N LEU A 43 -12.05 -13.50 0.96
CA LEU A 43 -11.59 -14.75 1.55
C LEU A 43 -10.65 -14.43 2.72
N ASN A 44 -10.86 -15.04 3.86
CA ASN A 44 -9.90 -15.02 4.94
C ASN A 44 -8.64 -15.83 4.59
N ASN A 45 -7.62 -15.82 5.45
CA ASN A 45 -6.36 -16.51 5.20
C ASN A 45 -6.51 -18.01 4.93
N ALA A 46 -7.32 -18.72 5.72
CA ALA A 46 -7.53 -20.16 5.57
C ALA A 46 -8.30 -20.49 4.28
N GLU A 47 -9.35 -19.74 3.99
CA GLU A 47 -10.15 -19.89 2.78
C GLU A 47 -9.33 -19.58 1.51
N ARG A 48 -8.52 -18.53 1.57
CA ARG A 48 -7.61 -18.16 0.47
C ARG A 48 -6.62 -19.28 0.17
N ILE A 49 -6.08 -19.96 1.20
CA ILE A 49 -5.20 -21.12 1.02
C ILE A 49 -5.96 -22.28 0.37
N GLN A 50 -7.16 -22.61 0.88
CA GLN A 50 -7.99 -23.70 0.32
C GLN A 50 -8.33 -23.46 -1.15
N VAL A 51 -8.88 -22.28 -1.48
CA VAL A 51 -9.25 -21.92 -2.84
C VAL A 51 -8.02 -21.86 -3.75
N GLY A 52 -6.92 -21.32 -3.29
CA GLY A 52 -5.67 -21.23 -4.05
C GLY A 52 -5.05 -22.62 -4.33
N THR A 53 -5.11 -23.54 -3.38
CA THR A 53 -4.66 -24.94 -3.56
C THR A 53 -5.56 -25.67 -4.57
N LEU A 54 -6.87 -25.53 -4.42
CA LEU A 54 -7.84 -26.16 -5.32
C LEU A 54 -7.71 -25.62 -6.75
N TYR A 55 -7.44 -24.32 -6.91
CA TYR A 55 -7.17 -23.73 -8.21
C TYR A 55 -6.00 -24.40 -8.94
N LYS A 56 -4.90 -24.66 -8.21
CA LYS A 56 -3.72 -25.31 -8.78
C LYS A 56 -3.94 -26.79 -9.08
N GLN A 57 -4.68 -27.50 -8.24
CA GLN A 57 -4.86 -28.95 -8.31
C GLN A 57 -6.01 -29.39 -9.21
N ALA A 58 -7.09 -28.63 -9.24
CA ALA A 58 -8.35 -29.02 -9.86
C ALA A 58 -8.96 -27.99 -10.82
N GLY A 59 -8.24 -26.89 -11.04
CA GLY A 59 -8.60 -25.84 -12.01
C GLY A 59 -9.54 -24.75 -11.48
N PRO A 60 -9.82 -23.75 -12.32
CA PRO A 60 -10.55 -22.54 -11.93
C PRO A 60 -12.01 -22.80 -11.56
N GLU A 61 -12.70 -23.72 -12.23
CA GLU A 61 -14.12 -24.00 -11.98
C GLU A 61 -14.36 -24.48 -10.56
N LYS A 62 -13.65 -25.53 -10.12
CA LYS A 62 -13.79 -26.08 -8.76
C LYS A 62 -13.39 -25.09 -7.68
N ALA A 63 -12.33 -24.31 -7.94
CA ALA A 63 -11.89 -23.24 -7.03
C ALA A 63 -12.96 -22.15 -6.90
N THR A 64 -13.64 -21.80 -7.99
CA THR A 64 -14.71 -20.80 -7.98
C THR A 64 -15.91 -21.28 -7.18
N LEU A 65 -16.38 -22.51 -7.42
CA LEU A 65 -17.49 -23.12 -6.67
C LEU A 65 -17.17 -23.15 -5.16
N LYS A 66 -15.96 -23.59 -4.80
CA LYS A 66 -15.51 -23.60 -3.40
C LYS A 66 -15.45 -22.20 -2.81
N GLY A 67 -14.99 -21.23 -3.56
CA GLY A 67 -14.99 -19.82 -3.14
C GLY A 67 -16.39 -19.31 -2.80
N PHE A 68 -17.38 -19.56 -3.65
CA PHE A 68 -18.77 -19.18 -3.39
C PHE A 68 -19.40 -19.94 -2.21
N GLU A 69 -19.10 -21.22 -2.04
CA GLU A 69 -19.54 -22.00 -0.88
C GLU A 69 -19.05 -21.35 0.44
N LEU A 70 -17.79 -20.92 0.48
CA LEU A 70 -17.19 -20.34 1.68
C LEU A 70 -17.66 -18.90 1.96
N VAL A 71 -17.81 -18.09 0.91
CA VAL A 71 -18.10 -16.65 1.05
C VAL A 71 -19.61 -16.36 1.09
N GLY A 72 -20.43 -17.17 0.38
CA GLY A 72 -21.86 -16.94 0.25
C GLY A 72 -22.61 -16.66 1.57
N PRO A 73 -22.42 -17.47 2.63
CA PRO A 73 -23.06 -17.23 3.93
C PRO A 73 -22.74 -15.89 4.56
N ARG A 74 -21.62 -15.23 4.16
CA ARG A 74 -21.12 -13.98 4.73
C ARG A 74 -21.37 -12.73 3.87
N PHE A 75 -22.02 -12.85 2.72
CA PHE A 75 -22.26 -11.72 1.82
C PHE A 75 -22.89 -10.53 2.54
N HIS A 76 -23.93 -10.78 3.33
CA HIS A 76 -24.62 -9.74 4.09
C HIS A 76 -23.73 -9.08 5.15
N LEU A 77 -22.76 -9.80 5.74
CA LEU A 77 -21.82 -9.25 6.70
C LEU A 77 -20.81 -8.31 6.03
N ILE A 78 -20.29 -8.71 4.88
CA ILE A 78 -19.38 -7.91 4.05
C ILE A 78 -20.06 -6.60 3.61
N GLN A 79 -21.31 -6.70 3.13
CA GLN A 79 -22.10 -5.52 2.76
C GLN A 79 -22.34 -4.59 3.94
N ARG A 80 -22.68 -5.14 5.12
CA ARG A 80 -22.90 -4.35 6.34
C ARG A 80 -21.63 -3.65 6.81
N GLU A 81 -20.49 -4.31 6.73
CA GLU A 81 -19.19 -3.73 7.05
C GLU A 81 -18.86 -2.56 6.12
N ALA A 82 -19.04 -2.75 4.81
CA ALA A 82 -18.82 -1.69 3.83
C ALA A 82 -19.75 -0.49 4.04
N LEU A 83 -21.05 -0.73 4.29
CA LEU A 83 -22.02 0.34 4.57
C LEU A 83 -21.66 1.16 5.83
N ARG A 84 -21.06 0.51 6.84
CA ARG A 84 -20.61 1.18 8.06
C ARG A 84 -19.38 2.05 7.82
N ASN A 85 -18.41 1.52 7.06
CA ASN A 85 -17.14 2.19 6.81
C ASN A 85 -17.25 3.29 5.75
N PHE A 86 -18.19 3.17 4.80
CA PHE A 86 -18.28 4.06 3.63
C PHE A 86 -19.71 4.57 3.42
N PRO A 87 -20.19 5.52 4.25
CA PRO A 87 -21.57 6.01 4.17
C PRO A 87 -21.90 6.70 2.84
N ASN A 88 -20.91 7.28 2.17
CA ASN A 88 -21.07 7.92 0.84
C ASN A 88 -21.21 6.92 -0.30
N LYS A 89 -21.04 5.61 -0.05
CA LYS A 89 -21.21 4.53 -1.01
C LYS A 89 -20.38 4.67 -2.29
N LYS A 90 -19.20 5.29 -2.20
CA LYS A 90 -18.23 5.38 -3.30
C LYS A 90 -16.89 4.87 -2.81
N VAL A 91 -16.30 3.92 -3.53
CA VAL A 91 -15.03 3.32 -3.13
C VAL A 91 -14.16 2.98 -4.34
N ILE A 92 -12.84 3.04 -4.16
CA ILE A 92 -11.88 2.40 -5.04
C ILE A 92 -11.57 1.02 -4.46
N LEU A 93 -11.51 0.01 -5.31
CA LEU A 93 -11.36 -1.39 -4.90
C LEU A 93 -10.22 -2.06 -5.66
N TYR A 94 -9.44 -2.86 -4.97
CA TYR A 94 -8.45 -3.72 -5.62
C TYR A 94 -8.35 -5.10 -4.95
N CYS A 95 -7.76 -6.05 -5.68
CA CYS A 95 -7.22 -7.29 -5.16
C CYS A 95 -5.82 -7.50 -5.75
N TRP A 96 -5.26 -8.71 -5.70
CA TRP A 96 -3.90 -8.95 -6.19
C TRP A 96 -3.69 -8.57 -7.67
N ARG A 97 -4.59 -8.97 -8.58
CA ARG A 97 -4.49 -8.71 -10.04
C ARG A 97 -5.75 -8.10 -10.64
N GLY A 98 -6.64 -7.54 -9.86
CA GLY A 98 -7.92 -7.03 -10.37
C GLY A 98 -8.89 -8.12 -10.87
N GLY A 99 -8.68 -9.38 -10.46
CA GLY A 99 -9.49 -10.53 -10.89
C GLY A 99 -10.71 -10.80 -10.00
N MET A 100 -11.11 -12.06 -9.93
CA MET A 100 -12.37 -12.53 -9.34
C MET A 100 -12.67 -11.98 -7.93
N ARG A 101 -11.69 -11.89 -7.02
CA ARG A 101 -11.92 -11.37 -5.66
C ARG A 101 -12.46 -9.94 -5.67
N SER A 102 -11.85 -9.06 -6.46
CA SER A 102 -12.34 -7.68 -6.59
C SER A 102 -13.62 -7.59 -7.41
N GLN A 103 -13.85 -8.50 -8.37
CA GLN A 103 -15.11 -8.56 -9.13
C GLN A 103 -16.28 -8.94 -8.22
N ILE A 104 -16.13 -9.99 -7.39
CA ILE A 104 -17.17 -10.43 -6.46
C ILE A 104 -17.47 -9.34 -5.43
N LEU A 105 -16.44 -8.72 -4.83
CA LEU A 105 -16.67 -7.64 -3.87
C LEU A 105 -17.35 -6.43 -4.53
N SER A 106 -16.92 -6.06 -5.75
CA SER A 106 -17.58 -5.01 -6.54
C SER A 106 -19.04 -5.30 -6.76
N TRP A 107 -19.36 -6.52 -7.22
CA TRP A 107 -20.74 -6.95 -7.43
C TRP A 107 -21.55 -6.89 -6.13
N LEU A 108 -21.04 -7.42 -5.02
CA LEU A 108 -21.71 -7.37 -3.71
C LEU A 108 -22.03 -5.94 -3.28
N LEU A 109 -21.08 -5.02 -3.44
CA LEU A 109 -21.24 -3.62 -3.02
C LEU A 109 -22.25 -2.89 -3.92
N THR A 110 -22.25 -3.15 -5.22
CA THR A 110 -23.22 -2.54 -6.14
C THR A 110 -24.66 -2.96 -5.83
N GLN A 111 -24.91 -4.18 -5.29
CA GLN A 111 -26.27 -4.61 -4.88
C GLN A 111 -26.86 -3.73 -3.76
N VAL A 112 -26.03 -3.08 -2.95
CA VAL A 112 -26.46 -2.19 -1.85
C VAL A 112 -26.21 -0.71 -2.18
N GLY A 113 -26.05 -0.40 -3.46
CA GLY A 113 -26.04 0.95 -4.00
C GLY A 113 -24.68 1.64 -4.03
N PHE A 114 -23.56 0.90 -3.93
CA PHE A 114 -22.24 1.49 -4.10
C PHE A 114 -21.90 1.78 -5.57
N GLU A 115 -21.17 2.87 -5.76
CA GLU A 115 -20.41 3.16 -6.96
C GLU A 115 -18.97 2.68 -6.74
N VAL A 116 -18.54 1.70 -7.56
CA VAL A 116 -17.27 0.99 -7.35
C VAL A 116 -16.33 1.21 -8.52
N TYR A 117 -15.12 1.67 -8.21
CA TYR A 117 -14.02 1.87 -9.13
C TYR A 117 -12.95 0.81 -8.89
N ARG A 118 -12.67 -0.08 -9.84
CA ARG A 118 -11.68 -1.13 -9.67
C ARG A 118 -10.35 -0.77 -10.32
N LEU A 119 -9.26 -0.86 -9.55
CA LEU A 119 -7.90 -0.69 -10.08
C LEU A 119 -7.56 -1.85 -11.03
N ALA A 120 -7.34 -1.53 -12.32
CA ALA A 120 -6.91 -2.49 -13.33
C ALA A 120 -5.54 -3.10 -12.98
N GLY A 121 -5.45 -4.44 -13.04
CA GLY A 121 -4.25 -5.17 -12.62
C GLY A 121 -4.00 -5.20 -11.11
N GLY A 122 -4.79 -4.47 -10.31
CA GLY A 122 -4.80 -4.51 -8.86
C GLY A 122 -3.47 -4.14 -8.20
N TYR A 123 -3.20 -4.74 -7.03
CA TYR A 123 -1.98 -4.51 -6.26
C TYR A 123 -0.69 -4.78 -7.05
N LYS A 124 -0.70 -5.75 -7.98
CA LYS A 124 0.45 -6.01 -8.84
C LYS A 124 0.84 -4.79 -9.69
N THR A 125 -0.14 -4.10 -10.27
CA THR A 125 0.12 -2.87 -11.05
C THR A 125 0.70 -1.77 -10.16
N TYR A 126 0.14 -1.59 -8.96
CA TYR A 126 0.67 -0.66 -7.98
C TYR A 126 2.12 -1.01 -7.58
N ARG A 127 2.44 -2.28 -7.33
CA ARG A 127 3.81 -2.72 -7.01
C ARG A 127 4.79 -2.48 -8.16
N THR A 128 4.35 -2.63 -9.41
CA THR A 128 5.18 -2.27 -10.57
C THR A 128 5.50 -0.78 -10.57
N PHE A 129 4.51 0.07 -10.25
CA PHE A 129 4.73 1.50 -10.05
C PHE A 129 5.75 1.75 -8.92
N THR A 130 5.53 1.19 -7.72
CA THR A 130 6.44 1.35 -6.57
C THR A 130 7.88 0.98 -6.92
N PHE A 131 8.06 -0.18 -7.57
CA PHE A 131 9.35 -0.66 -8.00
C PHE A 131 10.06 0.34 -8.95
N ASN A 132 9.33 0.94 -9.87
CA ASN A 132 9.86 1.91 -10.80
C ASN A 132 10.13 3.26 -10.12
N GLU A 133 9.24 3.70 -9.23
CA GLU A 133 9.33 4.99 -8.57
C GLU A 133 10.60 5.11 -7.72
N VAL A 134 10.86 4.12 -6.85
CA VAL A 134 12.06 4.14 -6.00
C VAL A 134 13.39 3.97 -6.76
N ARG A 135 13.33 3.76 -8.06
CA ARG A 135 14.51 3.62 -8.94
C ARG A 135 14.80 4.86 -9.78
N LYS A 136 13.90 5.81 -9.79
CA LYS A 136 14.12 7.08 -10.49
C LYS A 136 15.29 7.85 -9.86
N PRO A 137 16.04 8.62 -10.64
CA PRO A 137 16.99 9.58 -10.08
C PRO A 137 16.23 10.74 -9.43
N TYR A 138 16.68 11.13 -8.23
CA TYR A 138 16.15 12.26 -7.49
C TYR A 138 17.27 13.20 -7.10
N PRO A 139 17.06 14.53 -7.07
CA PRO A 139 18.04 15.50 -6.60
C PRO A 139 18.09 15.49 -5.07
N LEU A 140 18.71 14.47 -4.47
CA LEU A 140 18.80 14.29 -3.03
C LEU A 140 19.83 15.22 -2.40
N LEU A 141 19.44 15.90 -1.31
CA LEU A 141 20.33 16.61 -0.38
C LEU A 141 20.42 15.79 0.91
N VAL A 142 21.56 15.14 1.10
CA VAL A 142 21.77 14.20 2.20
C VAL A 142 22.24 14.94 3.45
N LEU A 143 21.41 14.95 4.50
CA LEU A 143 21.71 15.54 5.78
C LEU A 143 22.56 14.59 6.63
N GLY A 144 23.86 14.84 6.69
CA GLY A 144 24.81 14.09 7.52
C GLY A 144 24.77 14.48 8.99
N GLY A 145 25.34 13.63 9.85
CA GLY A 145 25.50 13.89 11.29
C GLY A 145 25.37 12.63 12.14
N LYS A 146 26.04 12.63 13.30
CA LYS A 146 25.97 11.51 14.26
C LYS A 146 24.56 11.37 14.84
N THR A 147 24.25 10.18 15.38
CA THR A 147 23.04 9.96 16.18
C THR A 147 22.96 10.99 17.32
N GLY A 148 21.79 11.57 17.55
CA GLY A 148 21.57 12.59 18.58
C GLY A 148 21.87 14.04 18.16
N THR A 149 22.29 14.32 16.91
CA THR A 149 22.54 15.71 16.42
C THR A 149 21.28 16.42 15.93
N ALA A 150 20.10 15.95 16.32
CA ALA A 150 18.80 16.55 15.98
C ALA A 150 18.49 16.63 14.47
N LYS A 151 19.01 15.71 13.64
CA LYS A 151 18.72 15.65 12.19
C LYS A 151 17.23 15.62 11.90
N THR A 152 16.48 14.74 12.58
CA THR A 152 15.02 14.57 12.42
C THR A 152 14.27 15.88 12.73
N VAL A 153 14.70 16.61 13.79
CA VAL A 153 14.11 17.94 14.11
C VAL A 153 14.39 18.95 13.01
N LEU A 154 15.60 18.92 12.44
CA LEU A 154 15.96 19.81 11.34
C LEU A 154 15.14 19.49 10.07
N LEU A 155 15.00 18.22 9.71
CA LEU A 155 14.16 17.78 8.58
C LEU A 155 12.71 18.23 8.77
N GLN A 156 12.17 18.09 9.98
CA GLN A 156 10.82 18.57 10.28
C GLN A 156 10.69 20.10 10.07
N LYS A 157 11.66 20.88 10.54
CA LYS A 157 11.67 22.34 10.32
C LYS A 157 11.81 22.72 8.85
N LEU A 158 12.57 21.97 8.06
CA LEU A 158 12.67 22.16 6.62
C LEU A 158 11.31 21.89 5.96
N LYS A 159 10.63 20.80 6.33
CA LYS A 159 9.28 20.49 5.86
C LYS A 159 8.26 21.57 6.23
N GLU A 160 8.31 22.10 7.44
CA GLU A 160 7.45 23.23 7.89
C GLU A 160 7.68 24.51 7.07
N ARG A 161 8.86 24.67 6.47
CA ARG A 161 9.20 25.77 5.56
C ARG A 161 8.88 25.51 4.10
N GLY A 162 8.24 24.39 3.80
CA GLY A 162 7.82 24.02 2.44
C GLY A 162 8.88 23.28 1.63
N GLU A 163 10.00 22.88 2.26
CA GLU A 163 11.01 22.05 1.59
C GLU A 163 10.52 20.62 1.40
N GLN A 164 10.98 19.96 0.36
CA GLN A 164 10.70 18.55 0.12
C GLN A 164 11.60 17.69 1.03
N VAL A 165 10.97 16.82 1.82
CA VAL A 165 11.68 15.99 2.80
C VAL A 165 11.19 14.55 2.73
N VAL A 166 12.12 13.60 2.69
CA VAL A 166 11.89 12.18 2.93
C VAL A 166 12.46 11.80 4.30
N ASP A 167 11.59 11.44 5.22
CA ASP A 167 11.93 10.94 6.56
C ASP A 167 12.00 9.41 6.54
N LEU A 168 13.19 8.86 6.30
CA LEU A 168 13.40 7.41 6.21
C LEU A 168 13.22 6.72 7.55
N GLU A 169 13.65 7.34 8.66
CA GLU A 169 13.46 6.83 10.02
C GLU A 169 11.97 6.77 10.36
N GLY A 170 11.21 7.82 10.04
CA GLY A 170 9.77 7.86 10.23
C GLY A 170 9.04 6.80 9.42
N LEU A 171 9.37 6.62 8.13
CA LEU A 171 8.79 5.58 7.28
C LEU A 171 9.11 4.16 7.78
N ALA A 172 10.29 3.98 8.39
CA ALA A 172 10.72 2.70 8.93
C ALA A 172 10.19 2.42 10.35
N ASN A 173 9.56 3.38 11.02
CA ASN A 173 9.26 3.33 12.45
C ASN A 173 10.51 2.98 13.28
N HIS A 174 11.65 3.64 13.01
CA HIS A 174 12.93 3.29 13.62
C HIS A 174 13.94 4.44 13.54
N LYS A 175 14.55 4.81 14.66
CA LYS A 175 15.50 5.96 14.77
C LYS A 175 16.94 5.62 14.36
N GLY A 176 17.18 4.71 13.46
CA GLY A 176 18.50 4.38 12.90
C GLY A 176 19.54 3.76 13.88
N SER A 177 19.36 3.86 15.19
CA SER A 177 20.30 3.40 16.20
C SER A 177 19.98 1.97 16.70
N SER A 178 20.89 1.33 17.46
CA SER A 178 20.64 0.02 18.08
C SER A 178 19.38 -0.05 18.95
N PHE A 179 18.95 1.06 19.49
CA PHE A 179 17.74 1.20 20.32
C PHE A 179 16.61 1.95 19.59
N GLY A 180 16.74 2.13 18.29
CA GLY A 180 15.86 2.97 17.48
C GLY A 180 14.39 2.54 17.42
N ALA A 181 14.06 1.30 17.78
CA ALA A 181 12.68 0.80 17.82
C ALA A 181 11.94 1.14 19.13
N ILE A 182 12.65 1.58 20.19
CA ILE A 182 12.02 1.78 21.51
C ILE A 182 11.01 2.93 21.46
N GLY A 183 9.78 2.66 21.90
CA GLY A 183 8.69 3.63 21.95
C GLY A 183 8.04 3.94 20.60
N LEU A 184 8.38 3.21 19.55
CA LEU A 184 7.78 3.33 18.21
C LEU A 184 6.88 2.13 17.89
N PRO A 185 5.92 2.29 16.96
CA PRO A 185 5.15 1.18 16.40
C PRO A 185 6.07 0.12 15.79
N ALA A 186 5.53 -1.09 15.56
CA ALA A 186 6.28 -2.13 14.85
C ALA A 186 6.75 -1.63 13.48
N GLN A 187 7.97 -2.00 13.10
CA GLN A 187 8.48 -1.67 11.78
C GLN A 187 7.60 -2.32 10.71
N PRO A 188 7.32 -1.64 9.59
CA PRO A 188 6.65 -2.24 8.45
C PRO A 188 7.49 -3.40 7.88
N THR A 189 6.90 -4.18 6.97
CA THR A 189 7.68 -5.06 6.09
C THR A 189 8.53 -4.22 5.13
N VAL A 190 9.56 -4.80 4.53
CA VAL A 190 10.36 -4.12 3.50
C VAL A 190 9.47 -3.68 2.33
N GLU A 191 8.54 -4.53 1.91
CA GLU A 191 7.61 -4.21 0.83
C GLU A 191 6.66 -3.06 1.19
N GLN A 192 6.17 -3.01 2.43
CA GLN A 192 5.33 -1.90 2.89
C GLN A 192 6.12 -0.59 3.01
N PHE A 193 7.37 -0.66 3.46
CA PHE A 193 8.27 0.49 3.48
C PHE A 193 8.50 1.06 2.05
N GLU A 194 8.76 0.19 1.07
CA GLU A 194 8.89 0.60 -0.33
C GLU A 194 7.62 1.26 -0.86
N ASN A 195 6.44 0.76 -0.47
CA ASN A 195 5.16 1.37 -0.82
C ASN A 195 5.05 2.79 -0.26
N LEU A 196 5.38 2.97 1.02
CA LEU A 196 5.35 4.27 1.69
C LEU A 196 6.36 5.25 1.08
N LEU A 197 7.57 4.79 0.81
CA LEU A 197 8.62 5.61 0.17
C LEU A 197 8.19 6.08 -1.23
N ALA A 198 7.69 5.15 -2.05
CA ALA A 198 7.23 5.47 -3.41
C ALA A 198 6.07 6.49 -3.42
N GLU A 199 5.16 6.41 -2.45
CA GLU A 199 4.08 7.37 -2.29
C GLU A 199 4.58 8.77 -1.96
N GLN A 200 5.59 8.88 -1.09
CA GLN A 200 6.20 10.18 -0.80
C GLN A 200 6.92 10.73 -2.03
N LEU A 201 7.73 9.90 -2.70
CA LEU A 201 8.48 10.33 -3.89
C LEU A 201 7.57 10.76 -5.03
N ARG A 202 6.44 10.08 -5.23
CA ARG A 202 5.47 10.36 -6.30
C ARG A 202 4.95 11.80 -6.29
N VAL A 203 4.76 12.37 -5.13
CA VAL A 203 4.19 13.72 -4.99
C VAL A 203 5.24 14.83 -4.96
N MET A 204 6.53 14.46 -5.00
CA MET A 204 7.62 15.42 -4.99
C MET A 204 7.88 16.00 -6.38
N HIS A 205 8.26 17.25 -6.41
CA HIS A 205 8.62 17.93 -7.64
C HIS A 205 9.99 17.42 -8.14
N PRO A 206 10.10 16.88 -9.37
CA PRO A 206 11.28 16.14 -9.81
C PRO A 206 12.55 17.00 -9.99
N HIS A 207 12.41 18.32 -10.08
CA HIS A 207 13.53 19.26 -10.29
C HIS A 207 13.87 20.09 -9.04
N GLN A 208 13.20 19.84 -7.91
CA GLN A 208 13.52 20.48 -6.63
C GLN A 208 14.25 19.51 -5.74
N ALA A 209 15.23 20.03 -4.99
CA ALA A 209 15.98 19.22 -4.04
C ALA A 209 15.07 18.54 -3.00
N ILE A 210 15.41 17.31 -2.66
CA ILE A 210 14.72 16.51 -1.65
C ILE A 210 15.69 16.28 -0.50
N TRP A 211 15.37 16.80 0.66
CA TRP A 211 16.14 16.59 1.87
C TRP A 211 15.88 15.18 2.43
N VAL A 212 16.95 14.49 2.78
CA VAL A 212 16.89 13.15 3.36
C VAL A 212 18.01 12.97 4.37
N GLU A 213 17.78 12.25 5.48
CA GLU A 213 18.85 11.91 6.39
C GLU A 213 19.81 10.87 5.80
N ASN A 214 21.09 11.04 6.17
CA ASN A 214 22.12 10.06 5.85
C ASN A 214 21.90 8.81 6.72
N GLU A 215 21.36 7.77 6.11
CA GLU A 215 21.09 6.49 6.75
C GLU A 215 21.94 5.38 6.13
N SER A 216 22.22 4.36 6.95
CA SER A 216 22.85 3.16 6.46
C SER A 216 21.88 2.38 5.54
N ARG A 217 22.40 1.48 4.72
CA ARG A 217 21.59 0.60 3.89
C ARG A 217 20.50 -0.14 4.66
N ARG A 218 20.65 -0.23 6.00
CA ARG A 218 19.72 -0.94 6.87
C ARG A 218 19.26 -0.04 8.02
N ILE A 219 17.95 0.15 8.12
CA ILE A 219 17.28 0.87 9.21
C ILE A 219 16.50 -0.16 10.04
N GLY A 220 17.09 -0.64 11.14
CA GLY A 220 16.55 -1.79 11.86
C GLY A 220 16.49 -3.03 10.97
N ARG A 221 15.28 -3.57 10.71
CA ARG A 221 15.08 -4.69 9.77
C ARG A 221 14.75 -4.27 8.32
N ILE A 222 14.55 -2.98 8.08
CA ILE A 222 14.30 -2.47 6.74
C ILE A 222 15.61 -2.41 5.97
N ILE A 223 15.58 -2.91 4.73
CA ILE A 223 16.68 -2.76 3.77
C ILE A 223 16.20 -1.75 2.72
N LEU A 224 16.95 -0.66 2.56
CA LEU A 224 16.65 0.33 1.54
C LEU A 224 16.79 -0.26 0.14
N PRO A 225 15.93 0.08 -0.82
CA PRO A 225 16.10 -0.32 -2.23
C PRO A 225 17.47 0.12 -2.75
N ASP A 226 18.24 -0.80 -3.32
CA ASP A 226 19.60 -0.52 -3.79
C ASP A 226 19.71 0.73 -4.68
N PRO A 227 18.84 0.93 -5.68
CA PRO A 227 18.93 2.12 -6.53
C PRO A 227 18.68 3.44 -5.79
N PHE A 228 17.86 3.42 -4.73
CA PHE A 228 17.65 4.58 -3.88
C PHE A 228 18.84 4.80 -2.93
N TYR A 229 19.33 3.72 -2.31
CA TYR A 229 20.49 3.79 -1.41
C TYR A 229 21.76 4.32 -2.13
N LEU A 230 22.00 3.89 -3.37
CA LEU A 230 23.14 4.39 -4.14
C LEU A 230 23.12 5.90 -4.36
N GLN A 231 21.93 6.50 -4.45
CA GLN A 231 21.80 7.96 -4.56
C GLN A 231 22.09 8.69 -3.23
N LEU A 232 21.95 8.02 -2.09
CA LEU A 232 22.31 8.60 -0.78
C LEU A 232 23.84 8.67 -0.56
N THR A 233 24.60 7.89 -1.32
CA THR A 233 26.05 7.71 -1.12
C THR A 233 26.90 8.38 -2.21
N GLN A 234 26.27 9.04 -3.17
CA GLN A 234 26.94 9.84 -4.22
C GLN A 234 27.12 11.28 -3.77
#